data_a57a403728d9ef64dfc46cb2ad0cdcd6
#
_entry.id   a57a403728d9ef64dfc46cb2ad0cdcd6
#
_cell.length_a   1.000
_cell.length_b   1.000
_cell.length_c   1.000
_cell.angle_alpha   90.00
_cell.angle_beta   90.00
_cell.angle_gamma   90.00
#
_symmetry.space_group_name_H-M   'P 1'
#
loop_
_entity.id
_entity.type
_entity.pdbx_description
1 polymer ?
#
loop_
_entity_poly.entity_id
_entity_poly.type
_entity_poly.pdbx_seq_one_letter_code
_entity_poly.pdbx_strand_id
1 'polypeptide(L)'
;MKLPFQPPIVPLRPLFGACLLTTAMAALAQQPAIMQGPPAPPSQPGNSTWTAPPGSQISVDRRSGRYSVTLPVQPTDGSREQALRFADWAAHPYAGSGPFPATREEPASLPTHTVYRPADLAKAPKLPVVLWANGGCRNTSVEFTRFLGELASHGYLVIAVGRSNIPFLVIHGSIAAAADEKDANGNPLIISDPAYMIKGLDWAIAENARRDSVLYGKVDTSKVATMGQSCGGPQAFKAAHDPRVSTVVALNSSFPTQGAPGMVGGANDGWLAEKLAIPAALINGGPADSGYTGAEQCYKALPAKLPVLKASLTSVGHTGAYPMPDLRWATAVLAWLDWQLKGDAQAVHTFAGLDCALCKDSDWWIDSQNIP
;
A
#
# COMPACT_ATOMS: atom_id res chain seq x y z
N MET A 1 50.60 47.29 -25.00
CA MET A 1 49.22 47.03 -24.54
C MET A 1 48.70 45.86 -25.36
N LYS A 2 48.71 44.67 -24.79
CA LYS A 2 48.31 43.42 -25.48
C LYS A 2 46.90 43.08 -25.00
N LEU A 3 45.98 42.94 -25.93
CA LEU A 3 44.62 42.44 -25.72
C LEU A 3 44.64 40.90 -25.56
N PRO A 4 43.81 40.30 -24.70
CA PRO A 4 43.75 38.85 -24.50
C PRO A 4 42.88 38.17 -25.58
N PHE A 5 43.34 37.01 -25.97
CA PHE A 5 42.75 36.09 -26.93
C PHE A 5 41.49 35.45 -26.38
N GLN A 6 40.39 35.47 -27.13
CA GLN A 6 39.20 34.68 -26.87
C GLN A 6 39.22 33.41 -27.74
N PRO A 7 38.93 32.24 -27.21
CA PRO A 7 38.78 31.03 -28.02
C PRO A 7 37.39 30.95 -28.67
N PRO A 8 37.25 30.25 -29.78
CA PRO A 8 36.01 30.19 -30.58
C PRO A 8 34.95 29.30 -29.88
N ILE A 9 33.71 29.75 -29.97
CA ILE A 9 32.50 29.04 -29.52
C ILE A 9 32.19 27.97 -30.58
N VAL A 10 32.18 26.70 -30.14
CA VAL A 10 31.72 25.57 -30.95
C VAL A 10 30.22 25.39 -30.73
N PRO A 11 29.37 25.38 -31.76
CA PRO A 11 27.94 25.13 -31.57
C PRO A 11 27.66 23.68 -31.29
N LEU A 12 27.01 23.41 -30.16
CA LEU A 12 26.43 22.11 -29.83
C LEU A 12 25.24 21.83 -30.73
N ARG A 13 25.36 20.78 -31.53
CA ARG A 13 24.24 20.19 -32.27
C ARG A 13 23.30 19.48 -31.29
N PRO A 14 21.96 19.64 -31.46
CA PRO A 14 21.01 18.85 -30.68
C PRO A 14 21.02 17.39 -31.18
N LEU A 15 21.39 16.45 -30.35
CA LEU A 15 21.16 15.03 -30.57
C LEU A 15 19.70 14.74 -30.21
N PHE A 16 18.91 14.44 -31.24
CA PHE A 16 17.58 13.88 -31.12
C PHE A 16 17.65 12.52 -30.39
N GLY A 17 17.21 12.50 -29.16
CA GLY A 17 17.02 11.28 -28.36
C GLY A 17 15.57 10.77 -28.44
N ALA A 18 15.19 10.27 -29.59
CA ALA A 18 13.92 9.56 -29.76
C ALA A 18 14.23 8.15 -30.25
N CYS A 19 14.63 7.24 -29.38
CA CYS A 19 14.57 5.79 -29.61
C CYS A 19 15.15 4.98 -28.43
N LEU A 20 14.59 5.08 -27.23
CA LEU A 20 15.04 4.24 -26.10
C LEU A 20 13.88 3.55 -25.35
N LEU A 21 12.62 3.85 -25.66
CA LEU A 21 11.48 3.22 -24.97
C LEU A 21 11.06 1.87 -25.57
N THR A 22 11.32 1.63 -26.84
CA THR A 22 10.93 0.37 -27.51
C THR A 22 11.94 -0.76 -27.31
N THR A 23 13.21 -0.44 -27.08
CA THR A 23 14.26 -1.46 -26.83
C THR A 23 14.27 -1.97 -25.40
N ALA A 24 13.85 -1.17 -24.42
CA ALA A 24 13.79 -1.60 -23.02
C ALA A 24 12.69 -2.65 -22.77
N MET A 25 11.54 -2.56 -23.45
CA MET A 25 10.48 -3.56 -23.31
C MET A 25 10.85 -4.91 -23.95
N ALA A 26 11.55 -4.89 -25.07
CA ALA A 26 12.01 -6.13 -25.72
C ALA A 26 13.13 -6.82 -24.93
N ALA A 27 13.99 -6.06 -24.23
CA ALA A 27 15.06 -6.61 -23.39
C ALA A 27 14.51 -7.22 -22.09
N LEU A 28 13.43 -6.67 -21.53
CA LEU A 28 12.77 -7.21 -20.34
C LEU A 28 12.10 -8.57 -20.63
N ALA A 29 11.68 -8.81 -21.86
CA ALA A 29 11.07 -10.10 -22.26
C ALA A 29 12.08 -11.24 -22.42
N GLN A 30 13.40 -10.96 -22.43
CA GLN A 30 14.46 -11.93 -22.71
C GLN A 30 15.40 -12.19 -21.53
N GLN A 31 15.33 -11.41 -20.45
CA GLN A 31 16.18 -11.65 -19.27
C GLN A 31 15.45 -12.51 -18.24
N PRO A 32 16.15 -13.48 -17.61
CA PRO A 32 15.57 -14.21 -16.48
C PRO A 32 15.25 -13.22 -15.36
N ALA A 33 14.03 -13.29 -14.82
CA ALA A 33 13.64 -12.47 -13.69
C ALA A 33 14.38 -12.93 -12.43
N ILE A 34 15.12 -12.04 -11.80
CA ILE A 34 15.82 -12.29 -10.53
C ILE A 34 15.04 -11.65 -9.40
N MET A 35 14.69 -12.47 -8.43
CA MET A 35 13.97 -12.08 -7.24
C MET A 35 14.82 -12.14 -6.00
N GLN A 36 14.70 -11.13 -5.15
CA GLN A 36 15.13 -11.23 -3.76
C GLN A 36 13.92 -11.05 -2.85
N GLY A 37 13.59 -12.11 -2.09
CA GLY A 37 12.54 -12.09 -1.09
C GLY A 37 13.10 -11.91 0.33
N PRO A 38 12.27 -11.66 1.33
CA PRO A 38 12.64 -11.79 2.73
C PRO A 38 13.14 -13.21 3.01
N PRO A 39 13.87 -13.44 4.10
CA PRO A 39 14.30 -14.78 4.48
C PRO A 39 13.09 -15.70 4.53
N ALA A 40 13.22 -16.88 3.94
CA ALA A 40 12.17 -17.88 3.99
C ALA A 40 11.83 -18.17 5.46
N PRO A 41 10.57 -18.07 5.88
CA PRO A 41 10.19 -18.50 7.20
C PRO A 41 10.54 -19.98 7.33
N PRO A 42 10.96 -20.45 8.52
CA PRO A 42 11.12 -21.89 8.75
C PRO A 42 9.80 -22.57 8.39
N SER A 43 9.87 -23.65 7.63
CA SER A 43 8.71 -24.41 7.13
C SER A 43 7.79 -24.76 8.29
N GLN A 44 6.67 -24.05 8.39
CA GLN A 44 5.57 -24.44 9.28
C GLN A 44 4.76 -25.53 8.60
N PRO A 45 4.45 -26.63 9.26
CA PRO A 45 3.57 -27.65 8.69
C PRO A 45 2.15 -27.06 8.55
N GLY A 46 1.64 -26.92 7.34
CA GLY A 46 0.24 -26.57 7.08
C GLY A 46 -0.02 -25.36 6.19
N ASN A 47 0.99 -24.57 5.81
CA ASN A 47 0.81 -23.50 4.81
C ASN A 47 1.15 -24.04 3.42
N SER A 48 0.35 -23.63 2.43
CA SER A 48 0.57 -23.93 1.02
C SER A 48 2.03 -23.65 0.66
N THR A 49 2.81 -24.69 0.53
CA THR A 49 4.21 -24.59 0.13
C THR A 49 4.23 -24.09 -1.30
N TRP A 50 4.67 -22.85 -1.46
CA TRP A 50 4.97 -22.38 -2.80
C TRP A 50 6.07 -23.26 -3.40
N THR A 51 5.84 -23.72 -4.62
CA THR A 51 6.80 -24.47 -5.42
C THR A 51 7.25 -23.57 -6.57
N ALA A 52 8.55 -23.34 -6.67
CA ALA A 52 9.10 -22.59 -7.80
C ALA A 52 8.73 -23.27 -9.11
N PRO A 53 8.38 -22.51 -10.16
CA PRO A 53 8.10 -23.08 -11.47
C PRO A 53 9.26 -23.97 -11.97
N PRO A 54 8.98 -25.03 -12.74
CA PRO A 54 10.02 -25.88 -13.30
C PRO A 54 11.07 -25.06 -14.06
N GLY A 55 12.34 -25.30 -13.81
CA GLY A 55 13.45 -24.55 -14.41
C GLY A 55 13.88 -23.28 -13.67
N SER A 56 13.24 -22.94 -12.55
CA SER A 56 13.69 -21.87 -11.69
C SER A 56 14.99 -22.25 -10.96
N GLN A 57 15.88 -21.26 -10.82
CA GLN A 57 17.09 -21.41 -9.99
C GLN A 57 16.87 -20.67 -8.67
N ILE A 58 17.02 -21.38 -7.57
CA ILE A 58 16.91 -20.80 -6.22
C ILE A 58 18.30 -20.70 -5.62
N SER A 59 18.68 -19.51 -5.18
CA SER A 59 19.88 -19.27 -4.40
C SER A 59 19.54 -18.65 -3.05
N VAL A 60 20.22 -19.06 -2.00
CA VAL A 60 20.04 -18.56 -0.65
C VAL A 60 21.31 -17.85 -0.21
N ASP A 61 21.22 -16.57 0.11
CA ASP A 61 22.28 -15.88 0.82
C ASP A 61 22.25 -16.30 2.29
N ARG A 62 23.21 -17.12 2.68
CA ARG A 62 23.29 -17.67 4.05
C ARG A 62 23.59 -16.63 5.12
N ARG A 63 24.09 -15.43 4.75
CA ARG A 63 24.40 -14.38 5.73
C ARG A 63 23.18 -13.56 6.09
N SER A 64 22.36 -13.23 5.10
CA SER A 64 21.15 -12.42 5.29
C SER A 64 19.88 -13.25 5.47
N GLY A 65 19.93 -14.58 5.21
CA GLY A 65 18.76 -15.45 5.16
C GLY A 65 17.83 -15.15 3.97
N ARG A 66 18.25 -14.27 3.04
CA ARG A 66 17.47 -13.92 1.86
C ARG A 66 17.61 -15.01 0.81
N TYR A 67 16.53 -15.25 0.09
CA TYR A 67 16.55 -16.11 -1.08
C TYR A 67 16.34 -15.30 -2.35
N SER A 68 16.98 -15.76 -3.43
CA SER A 68 16.75 -15.24 -4.79
C SER A 68 16.22 -16.38 -5.64
N VAL A 69 15.19 -16.10 -6.41
CA VAL A 69 14.64 -17.05 -7.38
C VAL A 69 14.83 -16.46 -8.78
N THR A 70 15.57 -17.14 -9.61
CA THR A 70 15.67 -16.82 -11.04
C THR A 70 14.63 -17.66 -11.79
N LEU A 71 13.64 -17.00 -12.37
CA LEU A 71 12.58 -17.64 -13.12
C LEU A 71 13.06 -18.00 -14.55
N PRO A 72 12.53 -19.04 -15.17
CA PRO A 72 12.81 -19.32 -16.58
C PRO A 72 12.30 -18.17 -17.46
N VAL A 73 12.94 -17.98 -18.61
CA VAL A 73 12.71 -16.84 -19.54
C VAL A 73 11.27 -16.72 -20.02
N GLN A 74 10.48 -17.77 -19.91
CA GLN A 74 9.04 -17.79 -20.18
C GLN A 74 8.32 -18.54 -19.06
N PRO A 75 7.85 -17.85 -18.02
CA PRO A 75 6.98 -18.51 -17.03
C PRO A 75 5.66 -18.92 -17.70
N THR A 76 5.31 -20.19 -17.52
CA THR A 76 4.07 -20.77 -18.07
C THR A 76 2.88 -20.61 -17.14
N ASP A 77 3.04 -19.90 -16.02
CA ASP A 77 2.10 -19.81 -14.90
C ASP A 77 1.23 -18.52 -14.88
N GLY A 78 1.15 -17.80 -15.99
CA GLY A 78 0.41 -16.53 -16.05
C GLY A 78 1.12 -15.33 -15.45
N SER A 79 2.31 -15.49 -14.84
CA SER A 79 3.03 -14.39 -14.20
C SER A 79 3.44 -13.29 -15.19
N ARG A 80 3.67 -13.66 -16.46
CA ARG A 80 3.94 -12.67 -17.53
C ARG A 80 2.72 -11.79 -17.79
N GLU A 81 1.54 -12.38 -17.91
CA GLU A 81 0.30 -11.62 -18.15
C GLU A 81 -0.01 -10.71 -16.97
N GLN A 82 0.24 -11.15 -15.77
CA GLN A 82 0.08 -10.36 -14.57
C GLN A 82 1.11 -9.22 -14.51
N ALA A 83 2.37 -9.47 -14.88
CA ALA A 83 3.39 -8.43 -15.00
C ALA A 83 2.99 -7.34 -16.02
N LEU A 84 2.43 -7.74 -17.15
CA LEU A 84 1.92 -6.81 -18.16
C LEU A 84 0.74 -5.99 -17.65
N ARG A 85 -0.19 -6.61 -16.91
CA ARG A 85 -1.29 -5.87 -16.26
C ARG A 85 -0.79 -4.85 -15.24
N PHE A 86 0.18 -5.21 -14.43
CA PHE A 86 0.76 -4.28 -13.46
C PHE A 86 1.55 -3.15 -14.14
N ALA A 87 2.26 -3.45 -15.22
CA ALA A 87 2.92 -2.43 -16.03
C ALA A 87 1.91 -1.45 -16.63
N ASP A 88 0.77 -1.96 -17.13
CA ASP A 88 -0.32 -1.14 -17.62
C ASP A 88 -0.92 -0.27 -16.51
N TRP A 89 -1.18 -0.82 -15.33
CA TRP A 89 -1.68 -0.06 -14.18
C TRP A 89 -0.67 0.96 -13.67
N ALA A 90 0.62 0.68 -13.74
CA ALA A 90 1.65 1.65 -13.42
C ALA A 90 1.68 2.79 -14.44
N ALA A 91 1.46 2.51 -15.72
CA ALA A 91 1.43 3.51 -16.78
C ALA A 91 0.14 4.35 -16.79
N HIS A 92 -0.99 3.77 -16.41
CA HIS A 92 -2.30 4.40 -16.52
C HIS A 92 -2.95 4.57 -15.15
N PRO A 93 -3.03 5.81 -14.61
CA PRO A 93 -3.73 6.07 -13.37
C PRO A 93 -5.18 5.61 -13.42
N TYR A 94 -5.62 4.89 -12.40
CA TYR A 94 -7.01 4.49 -12.25
C TYR A 94 -7.84 5.66 -11.74
N ALA A 95 -8.83 6.07 -12.54
CA ALA A 95 -9.67 7.23 -12.22
C ALA A 95 -10.64 6.99 -11.05
N GLY A 96 -10.92 5.74 -10.69
CA GLY A 96 -11.90 5.38 -9.67
C GLY A 96 -13.35 5.46 -10.15
N SER A 97 -14.28 4.99 -9.31
CA SER A 97 -15.73 5.03 -9.56
C SER A 97 -16.42 6.18 -8.83
N GLY A 98 -15.71 6.88 -7.96
CA GLY A 98 -16.24 7.97 -7.15
C GLY A 98 -16.54 9.26 -7.93
N PRO A 99 -17.15 10.26 -7.28
CA PRO A 99 -17.55 11.50 -7.93
C PRO A 99 -16.38 12.41 -8.37
N PHE A 100 -15.15 12.14 -7.91
CA PHE A 100 -13.97 12.94 -8.19
C PHE A 100 -12.91 12.08 -8.87
N PRO A 101 -12.87 12.00 -10.22
CA PRO A 101 -11.86 11.19 -10.91
C PRO A 101 -10.47 11.38 -10.33
N ALA A 102 -9.82 10.28 -9.96
CA ALA A 102 -8.54 10.31 -9.28
C ALA A 102 -7.37 10.47 -10.25
N THR A 103 -6.29 11.03 -9.76
CA THR A 103 -4.97 11.01 -10.38
C THR A 103 -3.92 10.49 -9.40
N ARG A 104 -2.75 10.13 -9.93
CA ARG A 104 -1.61 9.63 -9.19
C ARG A 104 -0.36 10.42 -9.56
N GLU A 105 0.45 10.75 -8.57
CA GLU A 105 1.71 11.47 -8.77
C GLU A 105 2.80 10.99 -7.80
N GLU A 106 4.05 11.19 -8.16
CA GLU A 106 5.24 10.99 -7.32
C GLU A 106 5.92 12.34 -7.15
N PRO A 107 5.56 13.12 -6.11
CA PRO A 107 6.08 14.47 -5.93
C PRO A 107 7.60 14.45 -5.69
N ALA A 108 8.35 15.33 -6.36
CA ALA A 108 9.79 15.47 -6.13
C ALA A 108 10.11 15.87 -4.68
N SER A 109 9.18 16.57 -4.01
CA SER A 109 9.29 16.93 -2.59
C SER A 109 9.02 15.76 -1.63
N LEU A 110 8.51 14.62 -2.14
CA LEU A 110 8.24 13.40 -1.37
C LEU A 110 8.66 12.16 -2.17
N PRO A 111 9.94 11.97 -2.50
CA PRO A 111 10.42 11.00 -3.51
C PRO A 111 10.25 9.53 -3.11
N THR A 112 9.90 9.25 -1.85
CA THR A 112 9.71 7.91 -1.30
C THR A 112 8.25 7.47 -1.24
N HIS A 113 7.31 8.25 -1.84
CA HIS A 113 5.88 7.99 -1.77
C HIS A 113 5.21 8.18 -3.12
N THR A 114 4.01 7.62 -3.20
CA THR A 114 3.04 7.89 -4.27
C THR A 114 1.82 8.56 -3.65
N VAL A 115 1.33 9.60 -4.29
CA VAL A 115 0.17 10.38 -3.86
C VAL A 115 -0.99 10.15 -4.83
N TYR A 116 -2.15 9.78 -4.30
CA TYR A 116 -3.40 9.66 -5.06
C TYR A 116 -4.37 10.72 -4.54
N ARG A 117 -5.01 11.43 -5.43
CA ARG A 117 -5.96 12.51 -5.10
C ARG A 117 -6.96 12.74 -6.22
N PRO A 118 -8.07 13.47 -5.99
CA PRO A 118 -8.89 14.02 -7.06
C PRO A 118 -8.04 14.81 -8.06
N ALA A 119 -8.25 14.57 -9.35
CA ALA A 119 -7.55 15.30 -10.41
C ALA A 119 -7.93 16.79 -10.41
N ASP A 120 -9.22 17.07 -10.22
CA ASP A 120 -9.74 18.45 -10.13
C ASP A 120 -10.04 18.80 -8.66
N LEU A 121 -9.05 19.43 -8.02
CA LEU A 121 -9.16 19.88 -6.63
C LEU A 121 -10.13 21.06 -6.43
N ALA A 122 -10.53 21.74 -7.50
CA ALA A 122 -11.50 22.84 -7.38
C ALA A 122 -12.92 22.31 -7.12
N LYS A 123 -13.22 21.12 -7.65
CA LYS A 123 -14.52 20.45 -7.46
C LYS A 123 -14.58 19.58 -6.21
N ALA A 124 -13.42 19.19 -5.67
CA ALA A 124 -13.37 18.34 -4.48
C ALA A 124 -13.55 19.15 -3.20
N PRO A 125 -14.16 18.57 -2.14
CA PRO A 125 -14.16 19.16 -0.80
C PRO A 125 -12.72 19.19 -0.24
N LYS A 126 -12.54 19.70 0.98
CA LYS A 126 -11.29 19.47 1.71
C LYS A 126 -11.08 17.97 1.91
N LEU A 127 -9.88 17.50 1.58
CA LEU A 127 -9.54 16.09 1.52
C LEU A 127 -9.05 15.59 2.88
N PRO A 128 -9.73 14.67 3.55
CA PRO A 128 -9.14 13.90 4.64
C PRO A 128 -7.93 13.12 4.13
N VAL A 129 -6.98 12.84 5.02
CA VAL A 129 -5.72 12.16 4.68
C VAL A 129 -5.79 10.68 5.00
N VAL A 130 -5.38 9.85 4.07
CA VAL A 130 -5.17 8.41 4.27
C VAL A 130 -3.71 8.10 4.04
N LEU A 131 -3.03 7.60 5.07
CA LEU A 131 -1.64 7.14 5.01
C LEU A 131 -1.65 5.63 4.78
N TRP A 132 -0.93 5.16 3.77
CA TRP A 132 -0.94 3.76 3.35
C TRP A 132 0.42 3.10 3.47
N ALA A 133 0.45 1.89 4.07
CA ALA A 133 1.61 0.99 4.11
C ALA A 133 1.34 -0.33 3.39
N ASN A 134 2.33 -0.80 2.62
CA ASN A 134 2.17 -1.91 1.69
C ASN A 134 2.38 -3.28 2.35
N GLY A 135 1.72 -4.29 1.79
CA GLY A 135 1.99 -5.69 2.08
C GLY A 135 3.42 -6.08 1.75
N GLY A 136 3.91 -7.11 2.44
CA GLY A 136 5.31 -7.55 2.31
C GLY A 136 6.33 -6.51 2.74
N CYS A 137 5.92 -5.44 3.43
CA CYS A 137 6.76 -4.29 3.80
C CYS A 137 7.52 -3.69 2.60
N ARG A 138 6.88 -3.64 1.44
CA ARG A 138 7.51 -3.24 0.18
C ARG A 138 7.56 -1.73 0.02
N ASN A 139 8.55 -1.27 -0.76
CA ASN A 139 8.72 0.13 -1.14
C ASN A 139 7.95 0.50 -2.44
N THR A 140 6.89 -0.21 -2.78
CA THR A 140 6.03 0.10 -3.93
C THR A 140 4.57 -0.10 -3.61
N SER A 141 3.73 0.83 -4.07
CA SER A 141 2.28 0.78 -3.96
C SER A 141 1.58 0.33 -5.25
N VAL A 142 2.33 -0.10 -6.26
CA VAL A 142 1.76 -0.39 -7.60
C VAL A 142 0.66 -1.45 -7.57
N GLU A 143 0.79 -2.46 -6.72
CA GLU A 143 -0.20 -3.53 -6.55
C GLU A 143 -1.55 -3.01 -6.03
N PHE A 144 -1.52 -1.91 -5.30
CA PHE A 144 -2.68 -1.29 -4.67
C PHE A 144 -3.24 -0.09 -5.44
N THR A 145 -2.66 0.24 -6.60
CA THR A 145 -2.98 1.45 -7.37
C THR A 145 -4.48 1.62 -7.63
N ARG A 146 -5.19 0.53 -7.93
CA ARG A 146 -6.64 0.60 -8.19
C ARG A 146 -7.42 0.88 -6.92
N PHE A 147 -7.11 0.19 -5.85
CA PHE A 147 -7.75 0.40 -4.55
C PHE A 147 -7.48 1.81 -4.00
N LEU A 148 -6.23 2.28 -4.07
CA LEU A 148 -5.87 3.62 -3.58
C LEU A 148 -6.46 4.73 -4.46
N GLY A 149 -6.53 4.51 -5.78
CA GLY A 149 -7.22 5.39 -6.71
C GLY A 149 -8.73 5.44 -6.45
N GLU A 150 -9.32 4.30 -6.08
CA GLU A 150 -10.73 4.26 -5.68
C GLU A 150 -10.98 5.15 -4.48
N LEU A 151 -10.20 5.02 -3.39
CA LEU A 151 -10.35 5.89 -2.21
C LEU A 151 -10.19 7.36 -2.60
N ALA A 152 -9.20 7.69 -3.42
CA ALA A 152 -8.97 9.06 -3.86
C ALA A 152 -10.13 9.62 -4.67
N SER A 153 -10.78 8.80 -5.50
CA SER A 153 -11.96 9.21 -6.28
C SER A 153 -13.17 9.56 -5.42
N HIS A 154 -13.18 9.09 -4.18
CA HIS A 154 -14.18 9.45 -3.17
C HIS A 154 -13.78 10.66 -2.32
N GLY A 155 -12.77 11.43 -2.72
CA GLY A 155 -12.40 12.69 -2.10
C GLY A 155 -11.45 12.55 -0.92
N TYR A 156 -10.51 11.62 -0.98
CA TYR A 156 -9.41 11.47 -0.04
C TYR A 156 -8.07 11.87 -0.68
N LEU A 157 -7.17 12.40 0.14
CA LEU A 157 -5.75 12.48 -0.18
C LEU A 157 -5.07 11.22 0.35
N VAL A 158 -4.70 10.31 -0.54
CA VAL A 158 -4.06 9.05 -0.17
C VAL A 158 -2.56 9.14 -0.41
N ILE A 159 -1.77 8.93 0.63
CA ILE A 159 -0.31 9.00 0.58
C ILE A 159 0.23 7.61 0.89
N ALA A 160 0.68 6.93 -0.14
CA ALA A 160 1.20 5.58 -0.04
C ALA A 160 2.72 5.58 0.08
N VAL A 161 3.23 4.86 1.06
CA VAL A 161 4.66 4.58 1.17
C VAL A 161 5.10 3.80 -0.06
N GLY A 162 6.22 4.20 -0.66
CA GLY A 162 6.76 3.59 -1.85
C GLY A 162 6.29 4.23 -3.16
N ARG A 163 7.09 4.01 -4.20
CA ARG A 163 6.84 4.53 -5.55
C ARG A 163 5.99 3.54 -6.34
N SER A 164 5.22 4.02 -7.28
CA SER A 164 4.43 3.19 -8.18
C SER A 164 5.06 3.03 -9.57
N ASN A 165 6.05 3.86 -9.91
CA ASN A 165 6.72 3.90 -11.23
C ASN A 165 8.10 3.24 -11.23
N ILE A 166 8.43 2.45 -10.22
CA ILE A 166 9.69 1.72 -10.20
C ILE A 166 9.57 0.42 -11.01
N PRO A 167 10.67 -0.05 -11.64
CA PRO A 167 10.73 -1.39 -12.20
C PRO A 167 10.38 -2.41 -11.12
N PHE A 168 9.49 -3.34 -11.42
CA PHE A 168 9.06 -4.37 -10.50
C PHE A 168 9.16 -5.75 -11.14
N LEU A 169 9.38 -6.73 -10.28
CA LEU A 169 9.30 -8.13 -10.64
C LEU A 169 8.00 -8.70 -10.11
N VAL A 170 7.27 -9.41 -10.96
CA VAL A 170 6.09 -10.15 -10.52
C VAL A 170 6.50 -11.57 -10.18
N ILE A 171 6.11 -11.96 -9.00
CA ILE A 171 6.46 -13.26 -8.46
C ILE A 171 5.22 -13.86 -7.84
N HIS A 172 4.74 -15.01 -8.36
CA HIS A 172 3.54 -15.69 -7.86
C HIS A 172 2.36 -14.77 -7.65
N GLY A 173 2.12 -13.86 -8.58
CA GLY A 173 1.06 -12.93 -8.43
C GLY A 173 1.32 -11.79 -7.43
N SER A 174 2.50 -11.73 -6.85
CA SER A 174 2.92 -10.65 -5.97
C SER A 174 4.01 -9.81 -6.63
N ILE A 175 3.97 -8.49 -6.42
CA ILE A 175 5.03 -7.61 -6.87
C ILE A 175 6.15 -7.61 -5.84
N ALA A 176 7.37 -7.94 -6.30
CA ALA A 176 8.57 -7.60 -5.56
C ALA A 176 9.12 -6.30 -6.13
N ALA A 177 9.35 -5.32 -5.29
CA ALA A 177 10.10 -4.14 -5.70
C ALA A 177 11.50 -4.55 -6.16
N ALA A 178 11.98 -3.92 -7.23
CA ALA A 178 13.38 -4.03 -7.58
C ALA A 178 14.20 -3.58 -6.37
N ALA A 179 15.16 -4.41 -5.97
CA ALA A 179 15.99 -4.18 -4.81
C ALA A 179 17.01 -3.02 -4.98
N ASP A 180 16.78 -2.13 -5.94
CA ASP A 180 17.75 -1.13 -6.38
C ASP A 180 17.68 0.18 -5.58
N GLU A 181 16.64 0.42 -4.80
CA GLU A 181 16.64 1.55 -3.87
C GLU A 181 17.40 1.18 -2.61
N LYS A 182 18.54 1.81 -2.44
CA LYS A 182 19.40 1.66 -1.27
C LYS A 182 19.30 2.91 -0.41
N ASP A 183 19.41 2.72 0.90
CA ASP A 183 19.62 3.82 1.83
C ASP A 183 21.03 4.46 1.62
N ALA A 184 21.33 5.54 2.35
CA ALA A 184 22.62 6.20 2.30
C ALA A 184 23.80 5.28 2.65
N ASN A 185 23.56 4.12 3.25
CA ASN A 185 24.56 3.12 3.66
C ASN A 185 24.65 1.96 2.66
N GLY A 186 23.89 2.01 1.56
CA GLY A 186 23.89 0.97 0.54
C GLY A 186 23.02 -0.25 0.88
N ASN A 187 22.22 -0.23 1.94
CA ASN A 187 21.28 -1.29 2.26
C ASN A 187 20.00 -1.15 1.43
N PRO A 188 19.35 -2.26 1.04
CA PRO A 188 18.05 -2.19 0.40
C PRO A 188 17.07 -1.37 1.25
N LEU A 189 16.37 -0.41 0.62
CA LEU A 189 15.39 0.41 1.30
C LEU A 189 14.14 -0.44 1.57
N ILE A 190 14.14 -1.14 2.68
CA ILE A 190 12.94 -1.82 3.19
C ILE A 190 12.15 -0.76 3.96
N ILE A 191 11.14 -0.20 3.31
CA ILE A 191 10.28 0.82 3.92
C ILE A 191 9.26 0.10 4.82
N SER A 192 9.73 -0.46 5.91
CA SER A 192 8.88 -1.07 6.94
C SER A 192 8.75 -0.20 8.19
N ASP A 193 9.27 1.02 8.15
CA ASP A 193 9.23 1.93 9.28
C ASP A 193 7.97 2.81 9.23
N PRO A 194 7.11 2.81 10.26
CA PRO A 194 5.95 3.69 10.36
C PRO A 194 6.30 5.19 10.28
N ALA A 195 7.55 5.57 10.52
CA ALA A 195 8.04 6.93 10.31
C ALA A 195 7.84 7.43 8.88
N TYR A 196 7.85 6.54 7.87
CA TYR A 196 7.52 6.95 6.50
C TYR A 196 6.06 7.39 6.36
N MET A 197 5.12 6.71 7.04
CA MET A 197 3.71 7.15 7.04
C MET A 197 3.59 8.56 7.64
N ILE A 198 4.26 8.81 8.76
CA ILE A 198 4.25 10.11 9.43
C ILE A 198 4.95 11.18 8.58
N LYS A 199 6.03 10.83 7.87
CA LYS A 199 6.66 11.72 6.89
C LYS A 199 5.68 12.14 5.78
N GLY A 200 4.83 11.24 5.32
CA GLY A 200 3.74 11.55 4.38
C GLY A 200 2.74 12.55 4.95
N LEU A 201 2.36 12.42 6.22
CA LEU A 201 1.49 13.36 6.91
C LEU A 201 2.15 14.76 7.05
N ASP A 202 3.41 14.78 7.49
CA ASP A 202 4.16 16.03 7.63
C ASP A 202 4.26 16.78 6.29
N TRP A 203 4.49 16.04 5.20
CA TRP A 203 4.48 16.58 3.85
C TRP A 203 3.10 17.14 3.48
N ALA A 204 2.00 16.43 3.75
CA ALA A 204 0.66 16.92 3.45
C ALA A 204 0.32 18.21 4.20
N ILE A 205 0.72 18.32 5.47
CA ILE A 205 0.56 19.51 6.28
C ILE A 205 1.36 20.70 5.68
N ALA A 206 2.61 20.45 5.29
CA ALA A 206 3.46 21.45 4.67
C ALA A 206 2.90 21.94 3.33
N GLU A 207 2.45 21.01 2.46
CA GLU A 207 1.85 21.35 1.17
C GLU A 207 0.52 22.11 1.33
N ASN A 208 -0.30 21.75 2.32
CA ASN A 208 -1.53 22.46 2.64
C ASN A 208 -1.29 23.91 3.10
N ALA A 209 -0.15 24.18 3.70
CA ALA A 209 0.25 25.52 4.16
C ALA A 209 1.01 26.32 3.09
N ARG A 210 1.59 25.68 2.11
CA ARG A 210 2.43 26.31 1.08
C ARG A 210 1.58 26.91 -0.04
N ARG A 211 1.65 28.25 -0.22
CA ARG A 211 0.80 29.00 -1.16
C ARG A 211 0.93 28.57 -2.62
N ASP A 212 2.11 28.11 -3.03
CA ASP A 212 2.38 27.65 -4.41
C ASP A 212 2.04 26.19 -4.63
N SER A 213 1.54 25.49 -3.64
CA SER A 213 1.11 24.10 -3.76
C SER A 213 -0.28 24.02 -4.35
N VAL A 214 -0.49 23.02 -5.20
CA VAL A 214 -1.85 22.66 -5.67
C VAL A 214 -2.75 22.22 -4.51
N LEU A 215 -2.15 21.77 -3.40
CA LEU A 215 -2.84 21.33 -2.18
C LEU A 215 -3.09 22.48 -1.19
N TYR A 216 -2.70 23.74 -1.50
CA TYR A 216 -2.89 24.85 -0.59
C TYR A 216 -4.33 25.03 -0.15
N GLY A 217 -4.59 24.91 1.15
CA GLY A 217 -5.92 25.01 1.74
C GLY A 217 -6.90 23.89 1.36
N LYS A 218 -6.44 22.83 0.68
CA LYS A 218 -7.28 21.74 0.17
C LYS A 218 -7.30 20.49 1.05
N VAL A 219 -6.42 20.38 2.04
CA VAL A 219 -6.28 19.19 2.88
C VAL A 219 -6.91 19.43 4.25
N ASP A 220 -7.71 18.49 4.72
CA ASP A 220 -8.17 18.47 6.11
C ASP A 220 -7.20 17.66 6.97
N THR A 221 -6.19 18.34 7.48
CA THR A 221 -5.13 17.73 8.30
C THR A 221 -5.57 17.33 9.69
N SER A 222 -6.81 17.63 10.08
CA SER A 222 -7.43 17.18 11.34
C SER A 222 -8.14 15.83 11.20
N LYS A 223 -8.23 15.29 9.98
CA LYS A 223 -8.94 14.07 9.61
C LYS A 223 -7.96 13.09 8.94
N VAL A 224 -7.32 12.24 9.74
CA VAL A 224 -6.23 11.37 9.29
C VAL A 224 -6.52 9.92 9.63
N ALA A 225 -6.44 9.05 8.65
CA ALA A 225 -6.41 7.60 8.84
C ALA A 225 -5.04 7.02 8.51
N THR A 226 -4.62 6.03 9.28
CA THR A 226 -3.53 5.13 8.90
C THR A 226 -4.10 3.81 8.43
N MET A 227 -3.60 3.29 7.32
CA MET A 227 -4.08 2.05 6.73
C MET A 227 -2.92 1.19 6.22
N GLY A 228 -3.09 -0.12 6.23
CA GLY A 228 -2.08 -0.99 5.63
C GLY A 228 -2.55 -2.42 5.44
N GLN A 229 -1.97 -3.07 4.42
CA GLN A 229 -2.25 -4.46 4.09
C GLN A 229 -1.14 -5.37 4.61
N SER A 230 -1.48 -6.53 5.18
CA SER A 230 -0.51 -7.54 5.62
C SER A 230 0.58 -6.93 6.51
N CYS A 231 1.84 -6.97 6.09
CA CYS A 231 2.95 -6.31 6.78
C CYS A 231 2.72 -4.80 7.03
N GLY A 232 1.93 -4.13 6.20
CA GLY A 232 1.56 -2.73 6.38
C GLY A 232 0.58 -2.47 7.54
N GLY A 233 -0.18 -3.48 7.98
CA GLY A 233 -1.11 -3.34 9.10
C GLY A 233 -0.43 -2.97 10.41
N PRO A 234 0.57 -3.72 10.90
CA PRO A 234 1.37 -3.34 12.05
C PRO A 234 2.01 -1.94 11.94
N GLN A 235 2.45 -1.53 10.73
CA GLN A 235 2.96 -0.18 10.52
C GLN A 235 1.87 0.87 10.72
N ALA A 236 0.67 0.62 10.17
CA ALA A 236 -0.48 1.51 10.35
C ALA A 236 -0.85 1.65 11.83
N PHE A 237 -0.84 0.55 12.60
CA PHE A 237 -1.07 0.58 14.04
C PHE A 237 0.01 1.35 14.80
N LYS A 238 1.29 1.20 14.45
CA LYS A 238 2.37 2.00 15.05
C LYS A 238 2.19 3.49 14.75
N ALA A 239 1.92 3.83 13.51
CA ALA A 239 1.66 5.21 13.10
C ALA A 239 0.38 5.79 13.75
N ALA A 240 -0.60 4.95 14.09
CA ALA A 240 -1.84 5.34 14.75
C ALA A 240 -1.66 5.89 16.18
N HIS A 241 -0.47 5.73 16.78
CA HIS A 241 -0.12 6.37 18.05
C HIS A 241 0.32 7.83 17.89
N ASP A 242 0.48 8.33 16.67
CA ASP A 242 0.64 9.77 16.44
C ASP A 242 -0.68 10.49 16.81
N PRO A 243 -0.65 11.53 17.66
CA PRO A 243 -1.87 12.17 18.16
C PRO A 243 -2.71 12.86 17.08
N ARG A 244 -2.18 13.02 15.88
CA ARG A 244 -2.89 13.60 14.72
C ARG A 244 -3.75 12.58 13.99
N VAL A 245 -3.58 11.28 14.26
CA VAL A 245 -4.32 10.21 13.61
C VAL A 245 -5.65 10.00 14.31
N SER A 246 -6.73 9.89 13.52
CA SER A 246 -8.12 9.78 14.01
C SER A 246 -8.64 8.35 13.99
N THR A 247 -8.15 7.50 13.11
CA THR A 247 -8.57 6.09 12.97
C THR A 247 -7.50 5.23 12.29
N VAL A 248 -7.56 3.93 12.51
CA VAL A 248 -6.67 2.95 11.88
C VAL A 248 -7.47 1.85 11.18
N VAL A 249 -7.00 1.41 10.01
CA VAL A 249 -7.59 0.28 9.27
C VAL A 249 -6.50 -0.74 8.92
N ALA A 250 -6.61 -1.96 9.43
CA ALA A 250 -5.75 -3.07 9.06
C ALA A 250 -6.47 -3.99 8.09
N LEU A 251 -5.84 -4.23 6.94
CA LEU A 251 -6.41 -4.99 5.85
C LEU A 251 -5.61 -6.29 5.63
N ASN A 252 -6.27 -7.45 5.60
CA ASN A 252 -5.62 -8.78 5.48
C ASN A 252 -4.40 -8.88 6.41
N SER A 253 -4.53 -8.37 7.62
CA SER A 253 -3.39 -8.20 8.51
C SER A 253 -3.69 -8.74 9.88
N SER A 254 -2.65 -9.21 10.51
CA SER A 254 -2.67 -9.59 11.90
C SER A 254 -1.73 -8.68 12.68
N PHE A 255 -2.17 -8.32 13.87
CA PHE A 255 -1.31 -7.82 14.90
C PHE A 255 -0.97 -9.00 15.81
N PRO A 256 0.23 -9.61 15.72
CA PRO A 256 0.56 -10.68 16.64
C PRO A 256 0.64 -10.10 18.05
N THR A 257 -0.25 -10.52 18.92
CA THR A 257 -0.14 -10.30 20.36
C THR A 257 1.08 -11.03 20.94
N GLN A 258 1.62 -11.99 20.16
CA GLN A 258 2.88 -12.68 20.41
C GLN A 258 3.60 -12.82 19.07
N GLY A 259 4.55 -11.95 18.80
CA GLY A 259 5.17 -11.83 17.50
C GLY A 259 6.23 -12.88 17.21
N ALA A 260 6.36 -13.24 15.93
CA ALA A 260 7.55 -13.91 15.46
C ALA A 260 8.74 -12.94 15.49
N PRO A 261 9.90 -13.35 15.97
CA PRO A 261 11.10 -12.50 16.00
C PRO A 261 11.45 -12.02 14.59
N GLY A 262 11.64 -10.72 14.41
CA GLY A 262 12.13 -10.12 13.17
C GLY A 262 11.06 -9.61 12.19
N MET A 263 9.77 -9.73 12.51
CA MET A 263 8.71 -9.03 11.78
C MET A 263 8.34 -7.71 12.46
N VAL A 264 7.92 -6.71 11.67
CA VAL A 264 7.25 -5.51 12.22
C VAL A 264 6.01 -6.01 12.94
N GLY A 265 5.91 -5.78 14.25
CA GLY A 265 4.94 -6.49 15.10
C GLY A 265 5.59 -7.64 15.90
N GLY A 266 6.87 -7.50 16.27
CA GLY A 266 7.60 -8.48 17.08
C GLY A 266 6.96 -8.74 18.43
N ALA A 267 7.45 -9.74 19.15
CA ALA A 267 6.91 -10.26 20.43
C ALA A 267 6.60 -9.19 21.50
N ASN A 268 7.12 -7.97 21.34
CA ASN A 268 6.94 -6.87 22.27
C ASN A 268 5.92 -5.82 21.80
N ASP A 269 5.26 -6.00 20.65
CA ASP A 269 4.37 -4.98 20.07
C ASP A 269 2.87 -5.23 20.33
N GLY A 270 2.50 -6.30 21.04
CA GLY A 270 1.10 -6.59 21.42
C GLY A 270 0.42 -5.44 22.17
N TRP A 271 1.19 -4.65 22.91
CA TRP A 271 0.73 -3.45 23.58
C TRP A 271 0.13 -2.38 22.65
N LEU A 272 0.46 -2.41 21.35
CA LEU A 272 -0.04 -1.44 20.38
C LEU A 272 -1.55 -1.54 20.19
N ALA A 273 -2.09 -2.76 20.16
CA ALA A 273 -3.54 -2.96 20.16
C ALA A 273 -4.16 -2.58 21.49
N GLU A 274 -3.60 -3.06 22.61
CA GLU A 274 -4.14 -2.84 23.95
C GLU A 274 -4.17 -1.37 24.38
N LYS A 275 -3.23 -0.56 23.88
CA LYS A 275 -3.11 0.88 24.20
C LYS A 275 -3.67 1.79 23.11
N LEU A 276 -4.31 1.23 22.09
CA LEU A 276 -4.96 2.07 21.07
C LEU A 276 -6.01 2.96 21.73
N ALA A 277 -6.06 4.22 21.32
CA ALA A 277 -6.98 5.21 21.87
C ALA A 277 -7.99 5.76 20.84
N ILE A 278 -7.96 5.24 19.62
CA ILE A 278 -8.76 5.69 18.49
C ILE A 278 -9.54 4.52 17.87
N PRO A 279 -10.63 4.77 17.13
CA PRO A 279 -11.40 3.75 16.43
C PRO A 279 -10.56 2.91 15.46
N ALA A 280 -10.88 1.63 15.31
CA ALA A 280 -10.16 0.69 14.47
C ALA A 280 -11.08 -0.16 13.58
N ALA A 281 -10.64 -0.44 12.34
CA ALA A 281 -11.26 -1.46 11.50
C ALA A 281 -10.25 -2.56 11.14
N LEU A 282 -10.68 -3.81 11.28
CA LEU A 282 -9.93 -5.01 10.91
C LEU A 282 -10.71 -5.70 9.78
N ILE A 283 -10.25 -5.57 8.55
CA ILE A 283 -10.93 -6.13 7.38
C ILE A 283 -10.03 -7.19 6.74
N ASN A 284 -10.52 -8.40 6.58
CA ASN A 284 -9.72 -9.53 6.11
C ASN A 284 -10.50 -10.45 5.14
N GLY A 285 -9.81 -11.43 4.56
CA GLY A 285 -10.34 -12.36 3.57
C GLY A 285 -10.91 -13.65 4.14
N GLY A 286 -11.31 -13.67 5.42
CA GLY A 286 -11.86 -14.85 6.09
C GLY A 286 -10.81 -15.93 6.40
N PRO A 287 -11.24 -17.16 6.71
CA PRO A 287 -10.34 -18.25 7.17
C PRO A 287 -9.23 -18.62 6.18
N ALA A 288 -9.40 -18.33 4.88
CA ALA A 288 -8.37 -18.55 3.86
C ALA A 288 -7.29 -17.44 3.86
N ASP A 289 -7.49 -16.36 4.60
CA ASP A 289 -6.53 -15.29 4.78
C ASP A 289 -5.52 -15.65 5.87
N SER A 290 -4.23 -15.61 5.56
CA SER A 290 -3.16 -15.88 6.54
C SER A 290 -3.17 -14.90 7.72
N GLY A 291 -3.77 -13.71 7.57
CA GLY A 291 -3.96 -12.71 8.61
C GLY A 291 -5.18 -12.95 9.52
N TYR A 292 -6.08 -13.89 9.17
CA TYR A 292 -7.37 -14.04 9.84
C TYR A 292 -7.24 -14.30 11.35
N THR A 293 -6.49 -15.33 11.74
CA THR A 293 -6.32 -15.70 13.16
C THR A 293 -5.73 -14.55 13.99
N GLY A 294 -4.77 -13.83 13.43
CA GLY A 294 -4.18 -12.68 14.10
C GLY A 294 -5.14 -11.48 14.19
N ALA A 295 -6.00 -11.29 13.19
CA ALA A 295 -7.06 -10.28 13.25
C ALA A 295 -8.07 -10.59 14.35
N GLU A 296 -8.43 -11.88 14.55
CA GLU A 296 -9.28 -12.33 15.65
C GLU A 296 -8.63 -12.03 17.02
N GLN A 297 -7.33 -12.27 17.15
CA GLN A 297 -6.58 -11.98 18.38
C GLN A 297 -6.50 -10.47 18.63
N CYS A 298 -6.22 -9.70 17.58
CA CYS A 298 -6.17 -8.25 17.63
C CYS A 298 -7.52 -7.66 18.09
N TYR A 299 -8.63 -8.12 17.49
CA TYR A 299 -9.98 -7.69 17.86
C TYR A 299 -10.28 -7.86 19.35
N LYS A 300 -9.88 -9.01 19.91
CA LYS A 300 -10.04 -9.30 21.35
C LYS A 300 -9.13 -8.48 22.25
N ALA A 301 -7.96 -8.04 21.74
CA ALA A 301 -7.00 -7.26 22.51
C ALA A 301 -7.30 -5.75 22.49
N LEU A 302 -8.09 -5.28 21.53
CA LEU A 302 -8.48 -3.87 21.42
C LEU A 302 -9.33 -3.45 22.65
N PRO A 303 -9.13 -2.22 23.18
CA PRO A 303 -9.92 -1.74 24.32
C PRO A 303 -11.41 -1.80 24.06
N ALA A 304 -12.16 -2.45 24.96
CA ALA A 304 -13.59 -2.69 24.82
C ALA A 304 -14.44 -1.40 24.64
N LYS A 305 -13.90 -0.23 25.01
CA LYS A 305 -14.56 1.07 24.89
C LYS A 305 -14.47 1.69 23.49
N LEU A 306 -13.59 1.17 22.61
CA LEU A 306 -13.40 1.75 21.29
C LEU A 306 -14.46 1.27 20.31
N PRO A 307 -14.90 2.11 19.38
CA PRO A 307 -15.57 1.65 18.17
C PRO A 307 -14.62 0.76 17.33
N VAL A 308 -14.99 -0.49 17.13
CA VAL A 308 -14.21 -1.42 16.31
C VAL A 308 -15.11 -2.18 15.35
N LEU A 309 -14.74 -2.17 14.08
CA LEU A 309 -15.30 -3.05 13.06
C LEU A 309 -14.34 -4.22 12.82
N LYS A 310 -14.86 -5.44 12.83
CA LYS A 310 -14.19 -6.63 12.28
C LYS A 310 -15.04 -7.16 11.15
N ALA A 311 -14.52 -7.15 9.93
CA ALA A 311 -15.25 -7.59 8.74
C ALA A 311 -14.39 -8.57 7.92
N SER A 312 -15.01 -9.63 7.41
CA SER A 312 -14.33 -10.64 6.61
C SER A 312 -15.09 -10.89 5.32
N LEU A 313 -14.46 -10.59 4.17
CA LEU A 313 -14.97 -11.01 2.86
C LEU A 313 -14.40 -12.39 2.53
N THR A 314 -15.15 -13.44 2.81
CA THR A 314 -14.65 -14.82 2.90
C THR A 314 -14.19 -15.42 1.57
N SER A 315 -14.57 -14.80 0.44
CA SER A 315 -14.26 -15.27 -0.92
C SER A 315 -12.90 -14.80 -1.47
N VAL A 316 -12.18 -13.87 -0.79
CA VAL A 316 -11.01 -13.21 -1.39
C VAL A 316 -9.65 -13.64 -0.84
N GLY A 317 -9.56 -14.23 0.35
CA GLY A 317 -8.29 -14.63 0.96
C GLY A 317 -7.35 -13.45 1.21
N HIS A 318 -6.02 -13.70 1.21
CA HIS A 318 -5.02 -12.71 1.67
C HIS A 318 -4.77 -11.56 0.69
N THR A 319 -4.93 -11.78 -0.60
CA THR A 319 -4.51 -10.80 -1.63
C THR A 319 -5.56 -10.54 -2.72
N GLY A 320 -6.74 -11.16 -2.63
CA GLY A 320 -7.69 -11.18 -3.76
C GLY A 320 -8.42 -9.88 -4.07
N ALA A 321 -8.49 -8.93 -3.13
CA ALA A 321 -9.40 -7.78 -3.26
C ALA A 321 -8.78 -6.53 -3.90
N TYR A 322 -7.46 -6.44 -4.04
CA TYR A 322 -6.80 -5.21 -4.50
C TYR A 322 -6.60 -5.13 -6.02
N PRO A 323 -6.19 -6.21 -6.71
CA PRO A 323 -6.04 -6.19 -8.17
C PRO A 323 -7.37 -6.33 -8.89
N MET A 324 -8.41 -6.87 -8.24
CA MET A 324 -9.73 -7.10 -8.83
C MET A 324 -10.61 -5.86 -8.67
N PRO A 325 -11.52 -5.59 -9.62
CA PRO A 325 -12.49 -4.52 -9.49
C PRO A 325 -13.65 -4.88 -8.53
N ASP A 326 -13.41 -5.76 -7.54
CA ASP A 326 -14.42 -6.03 -6.52
C ASP A 326 -14.54 -4.84 -5.58
N LEU A 327 -15.44 -3.94 -5.94
CA LEU A 327 -15.71 -2.72 -5.19
C LEU A 327 -16.27 -2.99 -3.79
N ARG A 328 -16.72 -4.22 -3.49
CA ARG A 328 -17.23 -4.58 -2.14
C ARG A 328 -16.20 -4.32 -1.06
N TRP A 329 -14.93 -4.63 -1.34
CA TRP A 329 -13.81 -4.35 -0.44
C TRP A 329 -13.62 -2.86 -0.19
N ALA A 330 -13.56 -2.07 -1.28
CA ALA A 330 -13.44 -0.63 -1.20
C ALA A 330 -14.67 0.00 -0.52
N THR A 331 -15.88 -0.52 -0.78
CA THR A 331 -17.12 -0.06 -0.14
C THR A 331 -17.07 -0.19 1.38
N ALA A 332 -16.58 -1.32 1.91
CA ALA A 332 -16.44 -1.51 3.35
C ALA A 332 -15.46 -0.50 3.97
N VAL A 333 -14.32 -0.29 3.31
CA VAL A 333 -13.29 0.66 3.76
C VAL A 333 -13.80 2.10 3.66
N LEU A 334 -14.43 2.48 2.55
CA LEU A 334 -14.98 3.81 2.35
C LEU A 334 -16.06 4.14 3.37
N ALA A 335 -16.95 3.20 3.65
CA ALA A 335 -17.98 3.42 4.67
C ALA A 335 -17.38 3.68 6.06
N TRP A 336 -16.31 2.94 6.42
CA TRP A 336 -15.58 3.21 7.67
C TRP A 336 -14.94 4.61 7.67
N LEU A 337 -14.24 4.97 6.58
CA LEU A 337 -13.58 6.26 6.46
C LEU A 337 -14.56 7.42 6.42
N ASP A 338 -15.67 7.29 5.70
CA ASP A 338 -16.71 8.31 5.61
C ASP A 338 -17.33 8.56 6.99
N TRP A 339 -17.60 7.49 7.75
CA TRP A 339 -18.08 7.64 9.13
C TRP A 339 -17.03 8.33 10.01
N GLN A 340 -15.80 7.83 10.05
CA GLN A 340 -14.78 8.29 11.00
C GLN A 340 -14.18 9.66 10.65
N LEU A 341 -14.00 9.94 9.37
CA LEU A 341 -13.28 11.15 8.93
C LEU A 341 -14.22 12.24 8.40
N LYS A 342 -15.32 11.88 7.73
CA LYS A 342 -16.27 12.86 7.20
C LYS A 342 -17.48 13.07 8.12
N GLY A 343 -17.65 12.22 9.15
CA GLY A 343 -18.78 12.30 10.08
C GLY A 343 -20.10 11.87 9.46
N ASP A 344 -20.07 11.09 8.38
CA ASP A 344 -21.27 10.57 7.73
C ASP A 344 -21.90 9.47 8.58
N ALA A 345 -22.93 9.83 9.35
CA ALA A 345 -23.64 8.89 10.20
C ALA A 345 -24.39 7.80 9.40
N GLN A 346 -24.70 8.03 8.12
CA GLN A 346 -25.38 7.04 7.29
C GLN A 346 -24.42 5.92 6.84
N ALA A 347 -23.13 6.22 6.75
CA ALA A 347 -22.11 5.23 6.36
C ALA A 347 -22.07 4.01 7.32
N VAL A 348 -22.43 4.18 8.59
CA VAL A 348 -22.53 3.09 9.59
C VAL A 348 -23.50 1.99 9.15
N HIS A 349 -24.59 2.32 8.47
CA HIS A 349 -25.55 1.33 7.99
C HIS A 349 -24.99 0.36 6.92
N THR A 350 -23.79 0.60 6.44
CA THR A 350 -23.08 -0.34 5.58
C THR A 350 -22.67 -1.60 6.36
N PHE A 351 -22.26 -1.48 7.63
CA PHE A 351 -21.66 -2.56 8.40
C PHE A 351 -22.25 -2.74 9.82
N ALA A 352 -23.21 -1.93 10.24
CA ALA A 352 -23.85 -2.05 11.54
C ALA A 352 -25.37 -1.89 11.45
N GLY A 353 -26.07 -2.43 12.46
CA GLY A 353 -27.52 -2.50 12.51
C GLY A 353 -28.07 -3.80 11.92
N LEU A 354 -29.36 -4.11 12.23
CA LEU A 354 -30.01 -5.38 11.83
C LEU A 354 -30.09 -5.57 10.31
N ASP A 355 -30.14 -4.48 9.56
CA ASP A 355 -30.30 -4.45 8.09
C ASP A 355 -29.07 -3.91 7.36
N CYS A 356 -27.88 -4.05 7.95
CA CYS A 356 -26.66 -3.48 7.35
C CYS A 356 -26.44 -4.04 5.93
N ALA A 357 -25.89 -3.19 5.04
CA ALA A 357 -25.75 -3.54 3.63
C ALA A 357 -24.86 -4.77 3.44
N LEU A 358 -23.71 -4.82 4.13
CA LEU A 358 -22.78 -5.97 4.07
C LEU A 358 -23.36 -7.20 4.78
N CYS A 359 -24.24 -7.03 5.78
CA CYS A 359 -24.87 -8.16 6.47
C CYS A 359 -25.82 -8.95 5.56
N LYS A 360 -26.29 -8.38 4.45
CA LYS A 360 -27.14 -9.03 3.45
C LYS A 360 -26.37 -9.86 2.43
N ASP A 361 -25.06 -9.66 2.34
CA ASP A 361 -24.17 -10.41 1.46
C ASP A 361 -23.55 -11.58 2.28
N SER A 362 -23.88 -12.81 1.92
CA SER A 362 -23.44 -14.02 2.61
C SER A 362 -21.92 -14.24 2.59
N ASP A 363 -21.19 -13.55 1.69
CA ASP A 363 -19.74 -13.58 1.64
C ASP A 363 -19.11 -12.75 2.77
N TRP A 364 -19.87 -11.86 3.41
CA TRP A 364 -19.38 -11.04 4.51
C TRP A 364 -19.73 -11.63 5.88
N TRP A 365 -18.73 -11.69 6.75
CA TRP A 365 -18.88 -11.93 8.19
C TRP A 365 -18.55 -10.63 8.91
N ILE A 366 -19.51 -10.09 9.64
CA ILE A 366 -19.37 -8.81 10.33
C ILE A 366 -19.49 -9.03 11.84
N ASP A 367 -18.57 -8.44 12.56
CA ASP A 367 -18.57 -8.33 14.01
C ASP A 367 -18.14 -6.90 14.40
N SER A 368 -18.72 -6.35 15.45
CA SER A 368 -18.42 -4.98 15.84
C SER A 368 -18.59 -4.78 17.34
N GLN A 369 -17.89 -3.78 17.87
CA GLN A 369 -18.08 -3.30 19.25
C GLN A 369 -18.21 -1.77 19.27
N ASN A 370 -19.10 -1.25 20.13
CA ASN A 370 -19.36 0.17 20.32
C ASN A 370 -19.59 0.96 19.03
N ILE A 371 -20.21 0.34 18.05
CA ILE A 371 -20.72 1.00 16.85
C ILE A 371 -22.23 1.21 17.06
N PRO A 372 -22.79 2.41 16.80
CA PRO A 372 -24.18 2.75 17.05
C PRO A 372 -25.17 1.94 16.24
#